data_953b74272340d305dd25a215fc800b54
#
_entry.id   953b74272340d305dd25a215fc800b54
#
_cell.length_a   1.000
_cell.length_b   1.000
_cell.length_c   1.000
_cell.angle_alpha   90.00
_cell.angle_beta   90.00
_cell.angle_gamma   90.00
#
_symmetry.space_group_name_H-M   'P 1'
#
loop_
_entity.id
_entity.type
_entity.pdbx_description
1 polymer ?
#
loop_
_entity_poly.entity_id
_entity_poly.type
_entity_poly.pdbx_seq_one_letter_code
_entity_poly.pdbx_strand_id
1 'polypeptide(L)'
;MAEARQAVKYTFLKVEAPVLSWPVEEREAAVREFTDVLEAGPTAEALLTYSTVGLRGDCDLLIWQAADTVDAIQRAESQWRATRLGPYLRVAHSFLAMMRPSPYLGRHKHPDQEGRRTRLKPAGGRYLFVYPMVKKRIWYRLPYERRKAMMVEHFAIGHRYPQVKINTAYSFGLDDQEFVVAFECDEPAAFLDLVMELRESQASRYTERETPIFTCVLMPPADALQLGLGLSTAEPADADDLQRQVSLIAGR
;
A
#
# COMPACT_ATOMS: atom_id res chain seq x y z
N MET A 1 -24.37 3.25 16.09
CA MET A 1 -22.98 3.74 16.08
C MET A 1 -22.42 3.49 14.70
N ALA A 2 -21.69 4.43 14.09
CA ALA A 2 -21.01 4.18 12.84
C ALA A 2 -19.95 3.08 13.06
N GLU A 3 -19.87 2.11 12.15
CA GLU A 3 -18.87 1.06 12.18
C GLU A 3 -17.47 1.71 12.16
N ALA A 4 -16.59 1.30 13.09
CA ALA A 4 -15.23 1.83 13.16
C ALA A 4 -14.48 1.51 11.87
N ARG A 5 -13.89 2.54 11.25
CA ARG A 5 -13.13 2.43 10.01
C ARG A 5 -11.65 2.28 10.33
N GLN A 6 -11.02 1.32 9.69
CA GLN A 6 -9.59 1.12 9.82
C GLN A 6 -8.82 2.23 9.10
N ALA A 7 -7.86 2.84 9.79
CA ALA A 7 -6.88 3.74 9.19
C ALA A 7 -5.83 2.94 8.43
N VAL A 8 -5.40 3.45 7.28
CA VAL A 8 -4.38 2.84 6.41
C VAL A 8 -3.34 3.88 6.08
N LYS A 9 -2.06 3.49 6.19
CA LYS A 9 -0.92 4.36 5.91
C LYS A 9 0.05 3.69 4.96
N TYR A 10 0.51 4.46 3.99
CA TYR A 10 1.59 4.09 3.07
C TYR A 10 2.74 5.06 3.31
N THR A 11 3.87 4.57 3.83
CA THR A 11 5.06 5.38 4.11
C THR A 11 6.20 4.91 3.23
N PHE A 12 6.62 5.75 2.29
CA PHE A 12 7.75 5.49 1.40
C PHE A 12 9.00 6.15 1.98
N LEU A 13 10.03 5.35 2.19
CA LEU A 13 11.28 5.76 2.81
C LEU A 13 12.42 5.73 1.80
N LYS A 14 13.28 6.73 1.87
CA LYS A 14 14.55 6.79 1.16
C LYS A 14 15.68 6.66 2.14
N VAL A 15 16.59 5.73 1.89
CA VAL A 15 17.85 5.59 2.63
C VAL A 15 18.76 6.76 2.26
N GLU A 16 19.22 7.50 3.25
CA GLU A 16 20.10 8.65 3.07
C GLU A 16 21.57 8.21 3.00
N ALA A 17 22.35 8.84 2.10
CA ALA A 17 23.73 8.47 1.81
C ALA A 17 24.68 8.34 3.04
N PRO A 18 24.58 9.16 4.11
CA PRO A 18 25.50 9.05 5.24
C PRO A 18 25.54 7.66 5.90
N VAL A 19 24.40 6.95 5.98
CA VAL A 19 24.36 5.62 6.60
C VAL A 19 25.10 4.56 5.78
N LEU A 20 25.23 4.76 4.48
CA LEU A 20 25.92 3.82 3.58
C LEU A 20 27.44 3.78 3.85
N SER A 21 28.00 4.80 4.51
CA SER A 21 29.40 4.85 4.92
C SER A 21 29.70 4.16 6.26
N TRP A 22 28.67 3.71 6.99
CA TRP A 22 28.87 2.99 8.24
C TRP A 22 29.51 1.62 8.01
N PRO A 23 30.26 1.09 8.98
CA PRO A 23 30.71 -0.30 8.95
C PRO A 23 29.54 -1.27 8.72
N VAL A 24 29.82 -2.39 8.06
CA VAL A 24 28.79 -3.40 7.74
C VAL A 24 28.07 -3.87 8.99
N GLU A 25 28.82 -4.19 10.04
CA GLU A 25 28.31 -4.70 11.33
C GLU A 25 27.37 -3.69 12.01
N GLU A 26 27.65 -2.39 11.88
CA GLU A 26 26.81 -1.33 12.42
C GLU A 26 25.51 -1.20 11.64
N ARG A 27 25.56 -1.30 10.30
CA ARG A 27 24.38 -1.30 9.45
C ARG A 27 23.48 -2.51 9.74
N GLU A 28 24.07 -3.70 9.85
CA GLU A 28 23.33 -4.92 10.20
C GLU A 28 22.67 -4.82 11.59
N ALA A 29 23.39 -4.30 12.59
CA ALA A 29 22.85 -4.10 13.92
C ALA A 29 21.69 -3.08 13.90
N ALA A 30 21.79 -2.04 13.10
CA ALA A 30 20.74 -1.04 12.95
C ALA A 30 19.51 -1.56 12.17
N VAL A 31 19.71 -2.46 11.21
CA VAL A 31 18.61 -3.20 10.55
C VAL A 31 17.87 -4.05 11.57
N ARG A 32 18.58 -4.84 12.39
CA ARG A 32 17.94 -5.66 13.44
C ARG A 32 17.11 -4.81 14.39
N GLU A 33 17.69 -3.73 14.92
CA GLU A 33 16.97 -2.81 15.82
C GLU A 33 15.70 -2.24 15.20
N PHE A 34 15.76 -1.77 13.95
CA PHE A 34 14.61 -1.22 13.26
C PHE A 34 13.54 -2.28 13.03
N THR A 35 13.94 -3.48 12.59
CA THR A 35 13.03 -4.59 12.34
C THR A 35 12.33 -5.05 13.61
N ASP A 36 13.08 -5.22 14.71
CA ASP A 36 12.53 -5.59 16.02
C ASP A 36 11.48 -4.57 16.49
N VAL A 37 11.75 -3.28 16.33
CA VAL A 37 10.81 -2.21 16.69
C VAL A 37 9.57 -2.23 15.79
N LEU A 38 9.75 -2.46 14.50
CA LEU A 38 8.65 -2.48 13.54
C LEU A 38 7.72 -3.69 13.80
N GLU A 39 8.28 -4.86 14.10
CA GLU A 39 7.53 -6.10 14.34
C GLU A 39 6.92 -6.17 15.76
N ALA A 40 7.60 -5.60 16.74
CA ALA A 40 7.08 -5.51 18.12
C ALA A 40 5.97 -4.48 18.30
N GLY A 41 5.74 -3.64 17.31
CA GLY A 41 4.75 -2.55 17.36
C GLY A 41 3.33 -3.08 17.66
N PRO A 42 2.72 -2.71 18.80
CA PRO A 42 1.49 -3.35 19.32
C PRO A 42 0.21 -2.94 18.56
N THR A 43 0.32 -2.21 17.47
CA THR A 43 -0.78 -1.35 17.01
C THR A 43 -1.16 -1.49 15.54
N ALA A 44 -0.37 -2.17 14.72
CA ALA A 44 -0.74 -2.42 13.34
C ALA A 44 -1.43 -3.79 13.23
N GLU A 45 -2.70 -3.81 12.83
CA GLU A 45 -3.41 -5.06 12.51
C GLU A 45 -2.89 -5.69 11.22
N ALA A 46 -2.29 -4.87 10.35
CA ALA A 46 -1.53 -5.30 9.21
C ALA A 46 -0.30 -4.43 9.03
N LEU A 47 0.84 -5.06 8.84
CA LEU A 47 2.11 -4.44 8.52
C LEU A 47 2.76 -5.25 7.40
N LEU A 48 2.90 -4.65 6.24
CA LEU A 48 3.62 -5.22 5.11
C LEU A 48 4.74 -4.28 4.68
N THR A 49 5.85 -4.84 4.27
CA THR A 49 6.99 -4.11 3.74
C THR A 49 7.31 -4.54 2.32
N TYR A 50 7.74 -3.59 1.53
CA TYR A 50 8.05 -3.79 0.12
C TYR A 50 9.32 -3.05 -0.24
N SER A 51 10.17 -3.63 -1.08
CA SER A 51 11.29 -2.92 -1.68
C SER A 51 10.85 -2.17 -2.94
N THR A 52 11.41 -0.98 -3.12
CA THR A 52 11.33 -0.19 -4.36
C THR A 52 12.71 0.05 -4.99
N VAL A 53 13.76 -0.57 -4.43
CA VAL A 53 15.14 -0.46 -4.92
C VAL A 53 15.23 -0.91 -6.37
N GLY A 54 15.85 -0.09 -7.23
CA GLY A 54 15.94 -0.35 -8.66
C GLY A 54 14.68 -0.09 -9.47
N LEU A 55 13.52 0.11 -8.82
CA LEU A 55 12.23 0.38 -9.45
C LEU A 55 11.85 1.87 -9.37
N ARG A 56 12.30 2.56 -8.31
CA ARG A 56 12.09 4.00 -8.11
C ARG A 56 13.41 4.67 -7.71
N GLY A 57 13.62 5.91 -8.16
CA GLY A 57 14.81 6.69 -7.79
C GLY A 57 14.65 7.47 -6.48
N ASP A 58 13.42 7.74 -6.07
CA ASP A 58 13.06 8.64 -4.98
C ASP A 58 12.73 7.94 -3.65
N CYS A 59 12.60 6.61 -3.65
CA CYS A 59 12.40 5.79 -2.45
C CYS A 59 13.02 4.39 -2.59
N ASP A 60 13.23 3.69 -1.47
CA ASP A 60 13.84 2.37 -1.40
C ASP A 60 12.94 1.35 -0.69
N LEU A 61 12.09 1.81 0.23
CA LEU A 61 11.24 0.97 1.08
C LEU A 61 9.83 1.56 1.18
N LEU A 62 8.81 0.71 1.10
CA LEU A 62 7.45 1.03 1.49
C LEU A 62 7.09 0.25 2.75
N ILE A 63 6.53 0.95 3.74
CA ILE A 63 5.82 0.37 4.89
C ILE A 63 4.33 0.62 4.67
N TRP A 64 3.55 -0.45 4.52
CA TRP A 64 2.09 -0.43 4.41
C TRP A 64 1.46 -0.90 5.71
N GLN A 65 0.78 0.00 6.40
CA GLN A 65 0.22 -0.22 7.74
C GLN A 65 -1.29 -0.04 7.73
N ALA A 66 -1.98 -0.83 8.56
CA ALA A 66 -3.37 -0.60 8.89
C ALA A 66 -3.59 -0.73 10.40
N ALA A 67 -4.37 0.17 10.98
CA ALA A 67 -4.66 0.21 12.42
C ALA A 67 -6.08 0.74 12.68
N ASP A 68 -6.63 0.48 13.86
CA ASP A 68 -7.96 0.96 14.25
C ASP A 68 -8.02 2.48 14.40
N THR A 69 -6.90 3.13 14.70
CA THR A 69 -6.84 4.58 14.92
C THR A 69 -5.64 5.21 14.24
N VAL A 70 -5.74 6.49 13.90
CA VAL A 70 -4.62 7.30 13.40
C VAL A 70 -3.52 7.43 14.47
N ASP A 71 -3.90 7.54 15.75
CA ASP A 71 -2.94 7.61 16.86
C ASP A 71 -2.06 6.36 16.97
N ALA A 72 -2.61 5.19 16.62
CA ALA A 72 -1.84 3.95 16.59
C ALA A 72 -0.75 3.99 15.51
N ILE A 73 -1.09 4.50 14.32
CA ILE A 73 -0.12 4.71 13.23
C ILE A 73 0.96 5.70 13.67
N GLN A 74 0.56 6.82 14.28
CA GLN A 74 1.50 7.84 14.77
C GLN A 74 2.47 7.28 15.82
N ARG A 75 1.97 6.46 16.76
CA ARG A 75 2.83 5.80 17.76
C ARG A 75 3.83 4.84 17.11
N ALA A 76 3.38 3.99 16.19
CA ALA A 76 4.26 3.07 15.47
C ALA A 76 5.34 3.84 14.69
N GLU A 77 4.97 4.92 14.00
CA GLU A 77 5.93 5.76 13.27
C GLU A 77 6.94 6.42 14.22
N SER A 78 6.51 6.90 15.39
CA SER A 78 7.42 7.51 16.36
C SER A 78 8.45 6.52 16.92
N GLN A 79 8.07 5.24 17.05
CA GLN A 79 8.96 4.19 17.56
C GLN A 79 10.10 3.88 16.58
N TRP A 80 9.80 3.61 15.29
CA TRP A 80 10.88 3.31 14.36
C TRP A 80 11.74 4.55 14.03
N ARG A 81 11.18 5.77 14.10
CA ARG A 81 11.96 7.01 13.99
C ARG A 81 12.97 7.20 15.12
N ALA A 82 12.72 6.61 16.29
CA ALA A 82 13.62 6.67 17.43
C ALA A 82 14.80 5.68 17.35
N THR A 83 14.78 4.74 16.39
CA THR A 83 15.88 3.81 16.15
C THR A 83 17.10 4.52 15.55
N ARG A 84 18.25 3.86 15.55
CA ARG A 84 19.49 4.39 14.94
C ARG A 84 19.34 4.67 13.45
N LEU A 85 18.53 3.89 12.71
CA LEU A 85 18.23 4.14 11.30
C LEU A 85 17.24 5.29 11.08
N GLY A 86 16.37 5.58 12.05
CA GLY A 86 15.30 6.56 11.90
C GLY A 86 15.73 7.90 11.29
N PRO A 87 16.81 8.54 11.77
CA PRO A 87 17.31 9.80 11.20
C PRO A 87 17.81 9.71 9.75
N TYR A 88 18.13 8.51 9.28
CA TYR A 88 18.68 8.25 7.94
C TYR A 88 17.63 7.66 6.97
N LEU A 89 16.39 7.56 7.41
CA LEU A 89 15.25 7.12 6.61
C LEU A 89 14.32 8.30 6.35
N ARG A 90 14.61 9.03 5.27
CA ARG A 90 13.76 10.18 4.88
C ARG A 90 12.44 9.69 4.34
N VAL A 91 11.32 10.23 4.84
CA VAL A 91 10.00 10.02 4.24
C VAL A 91 9.94 10.74 2.90
N ALA A 92 9.96 9.98 1.82
CA ALA A 92 9.88 10.50 0.45
C ALA A 92 8.44 10.79 0.05
N HIS A 93 7.53 9.84 0.36
CA HIS A 93 6.09 10.00 0.15
C HIS A 93 5.32 9.38 1.31
N SER A 94 4.10 9.89 1.53
CA SER A 94 3.27 9.49 2.66
C SER A 94 1.81 9.67 2.31
N PHE A 95 1.01 8.59 2.41
CA PHE A 95 -0.42 8.66 2.11
C PHE A 95 -1.22 8.09 3.28
N LEU A 96 -2.12 8.91 3.84
CA LEU A 96 -3.05 8.50 4.89
C LEU A 96 -4.45 8.35 4.30
N ALA A 97 -5.12 7.24 4.64
CA ALA A 97 -6.46 6.93 4.17
C ALA A 97 -7.24 6.11 5.22
N MET A 98 -8.50 5.84 4.95
CA MET A 98 -9.35 4.93 5.72
C MET A 98 -10.06 3.94 4.81
N MET A 99 -10.24 2.72 5.30
CA MET A 99 -11.09 1.72 4.64
C MET A 99 -12.55 2.12 4.74
N ARG A 100 -13.28 1.95 3.63
CA ARG A 100 -14.69 2.27 3.54
C ARG A 100 -15.34 1.48 2.41
N PRO A 101 -16.59 0.98 2.59
CA PRO A 101 -17.34 0.38 1.49
C PRO A 101 -17.55 1.35 0.33
N SER A 102 -17.41 0.86 -0.90
CA SER A 102 -17.71 1.64 -2.09
C SER A 102 -19.20 2.01 -2.15
N PRO A 103 -19.56 3.28 -2.40
CA PRO A 103 -20.96 3.68 -2.53
C PRO A 103 -21.64 3.13 -3.79
N TYR A 104 -20.86 2.60 -4.76
CA TYR A 104 -21.38 2.14 -6.05
C TYR A 104 -21.67 0.65 -6.11
N LEU A 105 -21.20 -0.12 -5.12
CA LEU A 105 -21.54 -1.54 -5.01
C LEU A 105 -22.96 -1.68 -4.51
N GLY A 106 -23.85 -2.16 -5.37
CA GLY A 106 -25.21 -2.54 -5.00
C GLY A 106 -25.23 -3.69 -3.98
N ARG A 107 -26.45 -4.18 -3.61
CA ARG A 107 -26.65 -5.30 -2.67
C ARG A 107 -26.20 -6.67 -3.22
N HIS A 108 -25.16 -6.74 -4.09
CA HIS A 108 -24.60 -8.00 -4.54
C HIS A 108 -23.95 -8.73 -3.37
N LYS A 109 -24.42 -9.95 -3.13
CA LYS A 109 -24.16 -10.73 -1.92
C LYS A 109 -22.94 -11.65 -2.07
N HIS A 110 -21.75 -11.11 -2.35
CA HIS A 110 -20.54 -11.91 -2.17
C HIS A 110 -19.80 -11.39 -0.92
N PRO A 111 -19.64 -12.22 0.14
CA PRO A 111 -19.01 -11.81 1.40
C PRO A 111 -17.59 -11.27 1.22
N ASP A 112 -16.87 -11.79 0.21
CA ASP A 112 -15.47 -11.43 -0.07
C ASP A 112 -15.30 -10.32 -1.13
N GLN A 113 -16.37 -9.60 -1.47
CA GLN A 113 -16.30 -8.52 -2.45
C GLN A 113 -15.43 -7.38 -1.93
N GLU A 114 -14.27 -7.16 -2.56
CA GLU A 114 -13.23 -6.22 -2.15
C GLU A 114 -13.77 -4.81 -1.83
N GLY A 115 -14.67 -4.30 -2.64
CA GLY A 115 -15.28 -2.98 -2.45
C GLY A 115 -16.26 -2.85 -1.26
N ARG A 116 -16.52 -3.91 -0.49
CA ARG A 116 -17.37 -3.86 0.73
C ARG A 116 -16.58 -3.87 2.02
N ARG A 117 -15.28 -4.02 1.95
CA ARG A 117 -14.43 -4.16 3.12
C ARG A 117 -14.37 -2.86 3.91
N THR A 118 -14.50 -2.97 5.23
CA THR A 118 -14.24 -1.91 6.22
C THR A 118 -12.84 -2.04 6.81
N ARG A 119 -12.19 -3.17 6.56
CA ARG A 119 -10.84 -3.51 6.99
C ARG A 119 -9.98 -3.92 5.79
N LEU A 120 -8.70 -3.59 5.88
CA LEU A 120 -7.71 -4.01 4.92
C LEU A 120 -7.54 -5.54 4.98
N LYS A 121 -7.49 -6.16 3.82
CA LYS A 121 -7.22 -7.58 3.68
C LYS A 121 -6.17 -7.77 2.58
N PRO A 122 -4.89 -7.69 2.91
CA PRO A 122 -3.82 -7.95 1.96
C PRO A 122 -3.94 -9.36 1.39
N ALA A 123 -3.68 -9.50 0.10
CA ALA A 123 -3.71 -10.79 -0.59
C ALA A 123 -2.36 -11.49 -0.58
N GLY A 124 -1.27 -10.74 -0.35
CA GLY A 124 0.09 -11.24 -0.33
C GLY A 124 0.67 -11.50 -1.71
N GLY A 125 0.16 -10.82 -2.73
CA GLY A 125 0.76 -10.85 -4.06
C GLY A 125 2.19 -10.32 -4.03
N ARG A 126 3.07 -10.93 -4.83
CA ARG A 126 4.50 -10.58 -4.90
C ARG A 126 4.74 -9.11 -5.23
N TYR A 127 3.89 -8.52 -6.08
CA TYR A 127 4.00 -7.13 -6.47
C TYR A 127 2.82 -6.33 -5.93
N LEU A 128 3.12 -5.12 -5.46
CA LEU A 128 2.15 -4.10 -5.12
C LEU A 128 2.31 -2.90 -6.06
N PHE A 129 1.23 -2.51 -6.70
CA PHE A 129 1.14 -1.26 -7.46
C PHE A 129 0.25 -0.29 -6.70
N VAL A 130 0.83 0.82 -6.24
CA VAL A 130 0.10 1.77 -5.38
C VAL A 130 0.28 3.19 -5.87
N TYR A 131 -0.81 3.97 -5.82
CA TYR A 131 -0.80 5.38 -6.19
C TYR A 131 -1.93 6.17 -5.55
N PRO A 132 -1.70 7.47 -5.26
CA PRO A 132 -2.76 8.39 -4.89
C PRO A 132 -3.62 8.72 -6.13
N MET A 133 -4.93 8.86 -5.92
CA MET A 133 -5.85 9.21 -7.02
C MET A 133 -6.75 10.37 -6.62
N VAL A 134 -7.00 11.27 -7.56
CA VAL A 134 -7.94 12.39 -7.46
C VAL A 134 -8.89 12.36 -8.65
N LYS A 135 -10.17 12.55 -8.40
CA LYS A 135 -11.20 12.72 -9.43
C LYS A 135 -11.41 14.20 -9.75
N LYS A 136 -11.71 14.50 -11.01
CA LYS A 136 -12.16 15.84 -11.42
C LYS A 136 -13.41 16.24 -10.64
N ARG A 137 -13.49 17.47 -10.14
CA ARG A 137 -14.63 17.96 -9.33
C ARG A 137 -15.99 17.78 -10.03
N ILE A 138 -16.02 17.80 -11.35
CA ILE A 138 -17.24 17.56 -12.14
C ILE A 138 -17.83 16.15 -11.91
N TRP A 139 -16.97 15.14 -11.55
CA TRP A 139 -17.43 13.79 -11.20
C TRP A 139 -18.50 13.83 -10.11
N TYR A 140 -18.27 14.59 -9.05
CA TYR A 140 -19.17 14.67 -7.89
C TYR A 140 -20.45 15.43 -8.15
N ARG A 141 -20.50 16.23 -9.24
CA ARG A 141 -21.68 16.96 -9.68
C ARG A 141 -22.60 16.14 -10.60
N LEU A 142 -22.12 15.01 -11.09
CA LEU A 142 -22.94 14.10 -11.89
C LEU A 142 -24.01 13.44 -10.99
N PRO A 143 -25.21 13.17 -11.56
CA PRO A 143 -26.22 12.36 -10.90
C PRO A 143 -25.65 11.01 -10.44
N TYR A 144 -26.06 10.53 -9.27
CA TYR A 144 -25.57 9.28 -8.68
C TYR A 144 -25.70 8.09 -9.65
N GLU A 145 -26.86 7.94 -10.31
CA GLU A 145 -27.09 6.81 -11.23
C GLU A 145 -26.15 6.82 -12.43
N ARG A 146 -25.77 8.01 -12.92
CA ARG A 146 -24.78 8.12 -14.00
C ARG A 146 -23.40 7.69 -13.53
N ARG A 147 -22.96 8.11 -12.32
CA ARG A 147 -21.71 7.67 -11.73
C ARG A 147 -21.69 6.16 -11.49
N LYS A 148 -22.81 5.63 -10.98
CA LYS A 148 -22.98 4.21 -10.72
C LYS A 148 -22.89 3.38 -12.00
N ALA A 149 -23.52 3.81 -13.10
CA ALA A 149 -23.44 3.11 -14.40
C ALA A 149 -22.00 3.01 -14.90
N MET A 150 -21.24 4.12 -14.85
CA MET A 150 -19.81 4.14 -15.23
C MET A 150 -18.95 3.26 -14.29
N MET A 151 -19.28 3.19 -13.01
CA MET A 151 -18.56 2.32 -12.08
C MET A 151 -18.91 0.83 -12.26
N VAL A 152 -20.13 0.49 -12.72
CA VAL A 152 -20.48 -0.88 -13.12
C VAL A 152 -19.61 -1.35 -14.28
N GLU A 153 -19.43 -0.51 -15.32
CA GLU A 153 -18.50 -0.78 -16.42
C GLU A 153 -17.06 -0.99 -15.90
N HIS A 154 -16.59 -0.09 -15.04
CA HIS A 154 -15.27 -0.16 -14.43
C HIS A 154 -15.05 -1.48 -13.64
N PHE A 155 -16.04 -1.89 -12.85
CA PHE A 155 -15.98 -3.16 -12.11
C PHE A 155 -16.03 -4.37 -13.03
N ALA A 156 -16.80 -4.32 -14.12
CA ALA A 156 -16.85 -5.39 -15.12
C ALA A 156 -15.47 -5.62 -15.79
N ILE A 157 -14.73 -4.55 -16.04
CA ILE A 157 -13.33 -4.64 -16.50
C ILE A 157 -12.47 -5.31 -15.43
N GLY A 158 -12.52 -4.84 -14.18
CA GLY A 158 -11.75 -5.42 -13.07
C GLY A 158 -11.99 -6.92 -12.88
N HIS A 159 -13.23 -7.39 -13.04
CA HIS A 159 -13.58 -8.82 -12.91
C HIS A 159 -12.95 -9.73 -13.97
N ARG A 160 -12.45 -9.18 -15.07
CA ARG A 160 -11.72 -9.96 -16.10
C ARG A 160 -10.29 -10.31 -15.66
N TYR A 161 -9.80 -9.67 -14.60
CA TYR A 161 -8.46 -9.84 -14.05
C TYR A 161 -8.52 -10.33 -12.59
N PRO A 162 -9.04 -11.54 -12.34
CA PRO A 162 -9.26 -12.04 -10.98
C PRO A 162 -7.96 -12.25 -10.18
N GLN A 163 -6.80 -12.34 -10.87
CA GLN A 163 -5.47 -12.44 -10.28
C GLN A 163 -4.97 -11.09 -9.72
N VAL A 164 -5.57 -9.96 -10.10
CA VAL A 164 -5.23 -8.64 -9.56
C VAL A 164 -6.20 -8.31 -8.43
N LYS A 165 -5.70 -8.23 -7.19
CA LYS A 165 -6.47 -7.92 -5.98
C LYS A 165 -6.40 -6.43 -5.68
N ILE A 166 -7.54 -5.83 -5.36
CA ILE A 166 -7.66 -4.38 -5.23
C ILE A 166 -7.96 -4.01 -3.77
N ASN A 167 -7.19 -3.08 -3.23
CA ASN A 167 -7.43 -2.43 -1.95
C ASN A 167 -7.54 -0.92 -2.18
N THR A 168 -8.77 -0.40 -2.21
CA THR A 168 -9.03 1.05 -2.36
C THR A 168 -9.33 1.65 -0.99
N ALA A 169 -8.54 2.60 -0.56
CA ALA A 169 -8.75 3.38 0.64
C ALA A 169 -9.13 4.83 0.32
N TYR A 170 -9.84 5.50 1.22
CA TYR A 170 -10.43 6.83 1.05
C TYR A 170 -9.71 7.86 1.90
N SER A 171 -9.30 8.97 1.29
CA SER A 171 -8.48 10.02 1.93
C SER A 171 -9.17 11.40 2.01
N PHE A 172 -10.40 11.52 1.58
CA PHE A 172 -11.11 12.82 1.50
C PHE A 172 -10.98 13.66 2.77
N GLY A 173 -10.25 14.77 2.70
CA GLY A 173 -10.02 15.66 3.82
C GLY A 173 -9.07 15.14 4.91
N LEU A 174 -8.50 13.94 4.72
CA LEU A 174 -7.48 13.36 5.60
C LEU A 174 -6.07 13.62 5.08
N ASP A 175 -5.93 13.73 3.76
CA ASP A 175 -4.67 13.93 3.06
C ASP A 175 -4.94 14.64 1.72
N ASP A 176 -3.90 14.91 0.92
CA ASP A 176 -3.99 15.71 -0.32
C ASP A 176 -4.72 14.99 -1.47
N GLN A 177 -4.74 13.66 -1.47
CA GLN A 177 -5.47 12.84 -2.43
C GLN A 177 -6.88 12.50 -1.94
N GLU A 178 -7.73 12.02 -2.83
CA GLU A 178 -9.08 11.53 -2.49
C GLU A 178 -9.11 10.04 -2.21
N PHE A 179 -8.20 9.29 -2.86
CA PHE A 179 -8.07 7.84 -2.73
C PHE A 179 -6.61 7.44 -2.72
N VAL A 180 -6.32 6.32 -2.08
CA VAL A 180 -5.11 5.53 -2.35
C VAL A 180 -5.57 4.19 -2.89
N VAL A 181 -5.09 3.85 -4.09
CA VAL A 181 -5.44 2.60 -4.77
C VAL A 181 -4.23 1.70 -4.77
N ALA A 182 -4.38 0.50 -4.24
CA ALA A 182 -3.34 -0.49 -4.12
C ALA A 182 -3.78 -1.79 -4.81
N PHE A 183 -2.96 -2.32 -5.69
CA PHE A 183 -3.22 -3.55 -6.44
C PHE A 183 -2.11 -4.55 -6.15
N GLU A 184 -2.50 -5.76 -5.77
CA GLU A 184 -1.59 -6.86 -5.52
C GLU A 184 -1.75 -7.92 -6.61
N CYS A 185 -0.65 -8.40 -7.19
CA CYS A 185 -0.63 -9.54 -8.10
C CYS A 185 0.78 -10.13 -8.22
N ASP A 186 0.88 -11.32 -8.81
CA ASP A 186 2.17 -12.00 -9.05
C ASP A 186 2.73 -11.72 -10.45
N GLU A 187 1.90 -11.19 -11.35
CA GLU A 187 2.26 -10.93 -12.74
C GLU A 187 2.06 -9.45 -13.11
N PRO A 188 3.13 -8.65 -13.21
CA PRO A 188 3.03 -7.24 -13.58
C PRO A 188 2.33 -6.98 -14.92
N ALA A 189 2.44 -7.91 -15.87
CA ALA A 189 1.78 -7.81 -17.18
C ALA A 189 0.25 -7.78 -17.03
N ALA A 190 -0.31 -8.60 -16.15
CA ALA A 190 -1.75 -8.62 -15.89
C ALA A 190 -2.26 -7.29 -15.32
N PHE A 191 -1.47 -6.64 -14.46
CA PHE A 191 -1.80 -5.31 -13.96
C PHE A 191 -1.71 -4.24 -15.05
N LEU A 192 -0.69 -4.30 -15.92
CA LEU A 192 -0.53 -3.40 -17.05
C LEU A 192 -1.74 -3.49 -17.98
N ASP A 193 -2.14 -4.70 -18.37
CA ASP A 193 -3.28 -4.94 -19.25
C ASP A 193 -4.60 -4.44 -18.62
N LEU A 194 -4.82 -4.72 -17.33
CA LEU A 194 -5.96 -4.19 -16.57
C LEU A 194 -6.02 -2.67 -16.66
N VAL A 195 -4.90 -1.98 -16.39
CA VAL A 195 -4.87 -0.52 -16.38
C VAL A 195 -5.09 0.04 -17.77
N MET A 196 -4.55 -0.57 -18.83
CA MET A 196 -4.80 -0.17 -20.22
C MET A 196 -6.30 -0.20 -20.52
N GLU A 197 -7.00 -1.29 -20.21
CA GLU A 197 -8.44 -1.38 -20.41
C GLU A 197 -9.23 -0.39 -19.54
N LEU A 198 -8.84 -0.20 -18.28
CA LEU A 198 -9.47 0.79 -17.40
C LEU A 198 -9.36 2.23 -17.94
N ARG A 199 -8.29 2.56 -18.66
CA ARG A 199 -8.11 3.87 -19.30
C ARG A 199 -9.16 4.14 -20.38
N GLU A 200 -9.66 3.11 -21.04
CA GLU A 200 -10.69 3.22 -22.07
C GLU A 200 -12.10 3.40 -21.47
N SER A 201 -12.29 3.07 -20.19
CA SER A 201 -13.58 3.16 -19.51
C SER A 201 -14.09 4.61 -19.39
N GLN A 202 -15.42 4.76 -19.33
CA GLN A 202 -16.04 6.09 -19.16
C GLN A 202 -15.65 6.75 -17.82
N ALA A 203 -15.43 5.97 -16.76
CA ALA A 203 -15.02 6.47 -15.44
C ALA A 203 -13.62 7.12 -15.45
N SER A 204 -12.73 6.66 -16.35
CA SER A 204 -11.37 7.17 -16.53
C SER A 204 -11.35 8.65 -16.94
N ARG A 205 -12.30 9.11 -17.74
CA ARG A 205 -12.41 10.51 -18.21
C ARG A 205 -12.50 11.53 -17.06
N TYR A 206 -12.93 11.07 -15.90
CA TYR A 206 -13.11 11.89 -14.68
C TYR A 206 -11.96 11.74 -13.68
N THR A 207 -10.90 11.05 -14.04
CA THR A 207 -9.68 11.04 -13.24
C THR A 207 -8.87 12.28 -13.57
N GLU A 208 -8.41 12.99 -12.53
CA GLU A 208 -7.58 14.18 -12.64
C GLU A 208 -6.10 13.81 -12.48
N ARG A 209 -5.77 13.00 -11.47
CA ARG A 209 -4.40 12.61 -11.15
C ARG A 209 -4.34 11.20 -10.59
N GLU A 210 -3.31 10.45 -11.00
CA GLU A 210 -2.98 9.10 -10.54
C GLU A 210 -1.46 8.95 -10.39
N THR A 211 -0.80 9.98 -9.89
CA THR A 211 0.66 10.01 -9.75
C THR A 211 1.05 10.56 -8.37
N PRO A 212 2.23 10.15 -7.87
CA PRO A 212 3.18 9.17 -8.42
C PRO A 212 2.67 7.72 -8.35
N ILE A 213 3.11 6.86 -9.28
CA ILE A 213 2.81 5.41 -9.28
C ILE A 213 4.05 4.67 -8.78
N PHE A 214 3.83 3.73 -7.86
CA PHE A 214 4.89 2.92 -7.27
C PHE A 214 4.67 1.45 -7.61
N THR A 215 5.70 0.82 -8.17
CA THR A 215 5.82 -0.63 -8.26
C THR A 215 6.73 -1.11 -7.16
N CYS A 216 6.25 -2.03 -6.33
CA CYS A 216 6.91 -2.48 -5.13
C CYS A 216 6.97 -4.00 -5.10
N VAL A 217 8.04 -4.57 -4.54
CA VAL A 217 8.23 -6.01 -4.38
C VAL A 217 8.09 -6.37 -2.92
N LEU A 218 7.16 -7.30 -2.59
CA LEU A 218 6.95 -7.77 -1.22
C LEU A 218 8.22 -8.41 -0.68
N MET A 219 8.68 -7.94 0.47
CA MET A 219 9.86 -8.43 1.18
C MET A 219 9.70 -8.31 2.70
N PRO A 220 10.33 -9.20 3.49
CA PRO A 220 10.49 -9.00 4.93
C PRO A 220 11.16 -7.65 5.23
N PRO A 221 10.86 -7.01 6.37
CA PRO A 221 11.43 -5.70 6.71
C PRO A 221 12.97 -5.70 6.71
N ALA A 222 13.58 -6.75 7.25
CA ALA A 222 15.04 -6.90 7.27
C ALA A 222 15.64 -6.94 5.87
N ASP A 223 15.06 -7.75 4.96
CA ASP A 223 15.55 -7.95 3.60
C ASP A 223 15.42 -6.68 2.76
N ALA A 224 14.26 -6.00 2.87
CA ALA A 224 14.02 -4.75 2.17
C ALA A 224 15.01 -3.65 2.61
N LEU A 225 15.32 -3.57 3.91
CA LEU A 225 16.33 -2.64 4.44
C LEU A 225 17.75 -3.02 4.06
N GLN A 226 18.11 -4.31 4.13
CA GLN A 226 19.43 -4.79 3.71
C GLN A 226 19.70 -4.46 2.25
N LEU A 227 18.69 -4.64 1.38
CA LEU A 227 18.78 -4.28 -0.02
C LEU A 227 19.01 -2.77 -0.19
N GLY A 228 18.22 -1.93 0.50
CA GLY A 228 18.37 -0.47 0.45
C GLY A 228 19.69 0.05 1.02
N LEU A 229 20.29 -0.68 1.97
CA LEU A 229 21.57 -0.36 2.58
C LEU A 229 22.77 -0.97 1.83
N GLY A 230 22.57 -1.71 0.74
CA GLY A 230 23.63 -2.37 -0.01
C GLY A 230 24.32 -3.49 0.78
N LEU A 231 23.61 -4.14 1.71
CA LEU A 231 24.11 -5.27 2.50
C LEU A 231 23.77 -6.63 1.89
N SER A 232 22.82 -6.66 0.99
CA SER A 232 22.37 -7.86 0.28
C SER A 232 22.22 -7.58 -1.20
N THR A 233 22.49 -8.62 -2.02
CA THR A 233 22.14 -8.67 -3.44
C THR A 233 20.88 -9.56 -3.59
N ALA A 234 19.86 -9.32 -2.81
CA ALA A 234 18.75 -10.21 -2.54
C ALA A 234 18.27 -11.02 -3.75
N GLU A 235 18.39 -12.34 -3.66
CA GLU A 235 17.42 -13.20 -4.30
C GLU A 235 16.06 -12.97 -3.61
N PRO A 236 14.97 -12.84 -4.35
CA PRO A 236 13.67 -12.62 -3.72
C PRO A 236 13.35 -13.77 -2.78
N ALA A 237 12.87 -13.45 -1.58
CA ALA A 237 12.40 -14.43 -0.61
C ALA A 237 11.44 -15.43 -1.27
N ASP A 238 11.51 -16.70 -0.87
CA ASP A 238 10.64 -17.75 -1.39
C ASP A 238 9.16 -17.35 -1.17
N ALA A 239 8.32 -17.64 -2.16
CA ALA A 239 6.89 -17.33 -2.10
C ALA A 239 6.21 -17.88 -0.83
N ASP A 240 6.68 -19.02 -0.32
CA ASP A 240 6.18 -19.64 0.92
C ASP A 240 6.52 -18.81 2.17
N ASP A 241 7.66 -18.17 2.24
CA ASP A 241 8.04 -17.29 3.36
C ASP A 241 7.24 -16.00 3.37
N LEU A 242 6.96 -15.46 2.19
CA LEU A 242 6.09 -14.29 2.01
C LEU A 242 4.64 -14.60 2.39
N GLN A 243 4.13 -15.77 2.00
CA GLN A 243 2.79 -16.25 2.35
C GLN A 243 2.64 -16.44 3.87
N ARG A 244 3.69 -16.91 4.56
CA ARG A 244 3.71 -17.02 6.03
C ARG A 244 3.60 -15.66 6.71
N GLN A 245 4.30 -14.63 6.21
CA GLN A 245 4.20 -13.27 6.75
C GLN A 245 2.79 -12.71 6.64
N VAL A 246 2.15 -12.84 5.46
CA VAL A 246 0.76 -12.41 5.25
C VAL A 246 -0.20 -13.17 6.17
N SER A 247 0.02 -14.48 6.37
CA SER A 247 -0.81 -15.31 7.24
C SER A 247 -0.66 -14.97 8.72
N LEU A 248 0.55 -14.61 9.18
CA LEU A 248 0.80 -14.15 10.55
C LEU A 248 0.12 -12.82 10.87
N ILE A 249 -0.08 -11.98 9.87
CA ILE A 249 -0.72 -10.67 9.98
C ILE A 249 -2.25 -10.80 9.90
N ALA A 250 -2.77 -11.69 9.05
CA ALA A 250 -4.21 -11.92 8.88
C ALA A 250 -4.85 -12.76 10.00
N GLY A 251 -4.06 -13.42 10.83
CA GLY A 251 -4.49 -14.33 11.91
C GLY A 251 -4.37 -13.74 13.33
N ARG A 252 -3.99 -12.46 13.46
CA ARG A 252 -4.02 -11.70 14.71
C ARG A 252 -5.18 -10.68 14.68
#